data_90a80f6563ed9eaca15d07b35600fcee
#
_entry.id   90a80f6563ed9eaca15d07b35600fcee
#
_cell.length_a   1.000
_cell.length_b   1.000
_cell.length_c   1.000
_cell.angle_alpha   90.00
_cell.angle_beta   90.00
_cell.angle_gamma   90.00
#
_symmetry.space_group_name_H-M   'P 1'
#
loop_
_entity.id
_entity.type
_entity.pdbx_description
1 polymer ?
#
loop_
_entity_poly.entity_id
_entity_poly.type
_entity_poly.pdbx_seq_one_letter_code
_entity_poly.pdbx_strand_id
1 'polypeptide(L)'
;MVTLTTLLKLGNTFFDLDPAGVGFVFNLNFLGTLLPSQVFCKGMALRGQGTVINISSMNAFRPLTKIPAYSAAKAAISNFTAWLATHMSEVGIRVNAIAPGFFLTNQNRTLLTNPDGSLTPRGNTILSHTPMGRFGTPEDLFGTLLWLVDDEASGFVNGIVVPVDGGFAAFSGV
;
A
#
# COMPACT_ATOMS: atom_id res chain seq x y z
N MET A 1 11.73 1.63 -17.29
CA MET A 1 10.98 1.30 -16.05
C MET A 1 12.01 0.94 -14.99
N VAL A 2 12.32 1.86 -14.09
CA VAL A 2 13.24 1.62 -12.97
C VAL A 2 12.48 0.74 -11.99
N THR A 3 12.84 -0.53 -11.93
CA THR A 3 12.19 -1.49 -11.04
C THR A 3 12.64 -1.25 -9.60
N LEU A 4 11.81 -1.64 -8.64
CA LEU A 4 12.13 -1.68 -7.19
C LEU A 4 13.52 -2.32 -6.94
N THR A 5 13.92 -3.23 -7.82
CA THR A 5 15.20 -3.97 -7.82
C THR A 5 16.41 -3.07 -8.10
N THR A 6 16.26 -1.97 -8.84
CA THR A 6 17.36 -1.04 -9.13
C THR A 6 17.72 -0.20 -7.90
N LEU A 7 16.74 0.07 -7.03
CA LEU A 7 16.95 0.74 -5.73
C LEU A 7 17.47 -0.23 -4.65
N LEU A 8 17.41 -1.54 -4.90
CA LEU A 8 17.89 -2.60 -4.03
C LEU A 8 19.31 -3.07 -4.42
N LYS A 9 20.15 -2.24 -5.03
CA LYS A 9 21.55 -2.58 -5.20
C LYS A 9 22.14 -2.87 -3.83
N LEU A 10 22.25 -4.15 -3.57
CA LEU A 10 22.78 -4.76 -2.37
C LEU A 10 24.17 -4.17 -2.06
N GLY A 11 24.28 -3.56 -0.92
CA GLY A 11 25.53 -3.01 -0.42
C GLY A 11 25.46 -1.55 0.02
N ASN A 12 24.42 -0.81 -0.31
CA ASN A 12 24.32 0.58 0.10
C ASN A 12 23.77 0.69 1.54
N THR A 13 24.46 1.48 2.34
CA THR A 13 24.05 1.82 3.71
C THR A 13 23.06 2.98 3.69
N PHE A 14 22.52 3.35 4.85
CA PHE A 14 21.69 4.56 5.00
C PHE A 14 22.40 5.82 4.46
N PHE A 15 23.72 5.90 4.61
CA PHE A 15 24.51 7.04 4.20
C PHE A 15 24.68 7.17 2.68
N ASP A 16 24.38 6.11 1.93
CA ASP A 16 24.51 6.04 0.48
C ASP A 16 23.15 6.20 -0.22
N LEU A 17 22.09 6.54 0.52
CA LEU A 17 20.77 6.76 -0.08
C LEU A 17 20.81 7.93 -1.05
N ASP A 18 20.48 7.66 -2.31
CA ASP A 18 20.39 8.68 -3.33
C ASP A 18 19.12 9.53 -3.18
N PRO A 19 19.22 10.84 -2.93
CA PRO A 19 18.08 11.73 -2.82
C PRO A 19 17.18 11.74 -4.06
N ALA A 20 17.76 11.58 -5.28
CA ALA A 20 16.99 11.52 -6.51
C ALA A 20 16.15 10.24 -6.57
N GLY A 21 16.70 9.11 -6.13
CA GLY A 21 15.98 7.84 -6.01
C GLY A 21 14.85 7.93 -4.98
N VAL A 22 15.09 8.59 -3.85
CA VAL A 22 14.04 8.86 -2.86
C VAL A 22 12.94 9.73 -3.46
N GLY A 23 13.29 10.83 -4.14
CA GLY A 23 12.36 11.72 -4.82
C GLY A 23 11.50 10.99 -5.86
N PHE A 24 12.12 10.10 -6.66
CA PHE A 24 11.41 9.26 -7.62
C PHE A 24 10.34 8.38 -6.97
N VAL A 25 10.68 7.72 -5.85
CA VAL A 25 9.74 6.85 -5.11
C VAL A 25 8.57 7.66 -4.57
N PHE A 26 8.82 8.85 -4.01
CA PHE A 26 7.75 9.73 -3.52
C PHE A 26 6.87 10.26 -4.66
N ASN A 27 7.48 10.66 -5.77
CA ASN A 27 6.74 11.09 -6.95
C ASN A 27 5.81 9.98 -7.46
N LEU A 28 6.34 8.78 -7.66
CA LEU A 28 5.56 7.64 -8.15
C LEU A 28 4.41 7.26 -7.20
N ASN A 29 4.68 7.19 -5.90
CA ASN A 29 3.70 6.67 -4.94
C ASN A 29 2.80 7.77 -4.37
N PHE A 30 3.39 8.83 -3.78
CA PHE A 30 2.61 9.84 -3.09
C PHE A 30 1.98 10.84 -4.08
N LEU A 31 2.75 11.47 -4.96
CA LEU A 31 2.19 12.38 -5.96
C LEU A 31 1.31 11.62 -6.96
N GLY A 32 1.66 10.37 -7.30
CA GLY A 32 0.83 9.49 -8.12
C GLY A 32 -0.51 9.11 -7.48
N THR A 33 -0.70 9.36 -6.17
CA THR A 33 -1.99 9.25 -5.47
C THR A 33 -2.67 10.61 -5.33
N LEU A 34 -1.92 11.63 -4.92
CA LEU A 34 -2.45 12.97 -4.66
C LEU A 34 -3.01 13.63 -5.93
N LEU A 35 -2.23 13.65 -7.01
CA LEU A 35 -2.63 14.35 -8.24
C LEU A 35 -3.89 13.76 -8.90
N PRO A 36 -4.03 12.44 -9.08
CA PRO A 36 -5.29 11.86 -9.52
C PRO A 36 -6.45 12.18 -8.58
N SER A 37 -6.23 12.16 -7.26
CA SER A 37 -7.26 12.54 -6.29
C SER A 37 -7.76 13.97 -6.52
N GLN A 38 -6.87 14.95 -6.76
CA GLN A 38 -7.26 16.31 -7.08
C GLN A 38 -8.15 16.39 -8.32
N VAL A 39 -7.82 15.62 -9.35
CA VAL A 39 -8.57 15.66 -10.62
C VAL A 39 -9.95 15.01 -10.45
N PHE A 40 -10.00 13.80 -9.91
CA PHE A 40 -11.24 13.02 -9.85
C PHE A 40 -12.19 13.51 -8.75
N CYS A 41 -11.68 13.92 -7.59
CA CYS A 41 -12.52 14.43 -6.51
C CYS A 41 -13.26 15.71 -6.90
N LYS A 42 -12.73 16.53 -7.82
CA LYS A 42 -13.43 17.71 -8.32
C LYS A 42 -14.79 17.36 -8.94
N GLY A 43 -14.82 16.32 -9.80
CA GLY A 43 -16.08 15.86 -10.39
C GLY A 43 -17.01 15.20 -9.38
N MET A 44 -16.49 14.51 -8.39
CA MET A 44 -17.28 13.93 -7.30
C MET A 44 -17.91 15.01 -6.42
N ALA A 45 -17.14 16.03 -6.03
CA ALA A 45 -17.60 17.15 -5.24
C ALA A 45 -18.73 17.94 -5.92
N LEU A 46 -18.66 18.12 -7.24
CA LEU A 46 -19.74 18.76 -8.02
C LEU A 46 -21.04 17.95 -8.01
N ARG A 47 -20.96 16.63 -7.83
CA ARG A 47 -22.15 15.77 -7.71
C ARG A 47 -22.61 15.58 -6.26
N GLY A 48 -21.83 16.04 -5.29
CA GLY A 48 -22.12 15.84 -3.87
C GLY A 48 -22.00 14.39 -3.39
N GLN A 49 -21.29 13.54 -4.13
CA GLN A 49 -21.15 12.11 -3.82
C GLN A 49 -19.90 11.51 -4.45
N GLY A 50 -19.21 10.65 -3.70
CA GLY A 50 -18.09 9.89 -4.22
C GLY A 50 -17.39 9.01 -3.17
N THR A 51 -16.64 8.04 -3.66
CA THR A 51 -15.79 7.19 -2.82
C THR A 51 -14.41 7.09 -3.44
N VAL A 52 -13.40 7.33 -2.63
CA VAL A 52 -11.98 7.20 -3.00
C VAL A 52 -11.34 6.08 -2.19
N ILE A 53 -10.70 5.14 -2.85
CA ILE A 53 -9.93 4.08 -2.20
C ILE A 53 -8.46 4.22 -2.62
N ASN A 54 -7.64 4.66 -1.69
CA ASN A 54 -6.19 4.74 -1.87
C ASN A 54 -5.54 3.38 -1.62
N ILE A 55 -4.42 3.14 -2.30
CA ILE A 55 -3.60 1.95 -2.08
C ILE A 55 -2.36 2.32 -1.27
N SER A 56 -2.43 2.06 0.04
CA SER A 56 -1.30 2.15 0.95
C SER A 56 -0.46 0.86 0.90
N SER A 57 0.07 0.42 2.00
CA SER A 57 0.81 -0.83 2.18
C SER A 57 0.91 -1.16 3.66
N MET A 58 1.07 -2.44 4.01
CA MET A 58 1.45 -2.83 5.36
C MET A 58 2.78 -2.18 5.80
N ASN A 59 3.63 -1.77 4.83
CA ASN A 59 4.86 -1.02 5.08
C ASN A 59 4.64 0.36 5.74
N ALA A 60 3.43 0.92 5.64
CA ALA A 60 3.07 2.13 6.35
C ALA A 60 2.99 1.91 7.87
N PHE A 61 2.70 0.67 8.31
CA PHE A 61 2.61 0.27 9.72
C PHE A 61 3.89 -0.39 10.23
N ARG A 62 4.53 -1.20 9.37
CA ARG A 62 5.74 -1.99 9.67
C ARG A 62 6.77 -1.78 8.57
N PRO A 63 7.67 -0.79 8.69
CA PRO A 63 8.64 -0.49 7.64
C PRO A 63 9.61 -1.66 7.43
N LEU A 64 9.83 -2.02 6.18
CA LEU A 64 10.81 -3.04 5.82
C LEU A 64 12.22 -2.46 5.79
N THR A 65 13.20 -3.23 6.24
CA THR A 65 14.57 -2.81 6.52
C THR A 65 15.35 -2.23 5.32
N LYS A 66 14.97 -2.59 4.07
CA LYS A 66 15.75 -2.25 2.86
C LYS A 66 15.11 -1.21 1.95
N ILE A 67 13.94 -0.68 2.30
CA ILE A 67 13.16 0.21 1.42
C ILE A 67 12.57 1.42 2.17
N PRO A 68 13.40 2.25 2.82
CA PRO A 68 12.90 3.33 3.66
C PRO A 68 12.04 4.34 2.89
N ALA A 69 12.43 4.71 1.67
CA ALA A 69 11.69 5.66 0.84
C ALA A 69 10.28 5.14 0.49
N TYR A 70 10.14 3.85 0.17
CA TYR A 70 8.85 3.25 -0.12
C TYR A 70 7.95 3.20 1.12
N SER A 71 8.50 2.78 2.27
CA SER A 71 7.76 2.74 3.53
C SER A 71 7.28 4.12 3.93
N ALA A 72 8.14 5.14 3.83
CA ALA A 72 7.79 6.53 4.10
C ALA A 72 6.70 7.05 3.13
N ALA A 73 6.82 6.79 1.83
CA ALA A 73 5.83 7.21 0.85
C ALA A 73 4.45 6.55 1.09
N LYS A 74 4.42 5.28 1.51
CA LYS A 74 3.17 4.58 1.85
C LYS A 74 2.57 5.07 3.17
N ALA A 75 3.39 5.44 4.14
CA ALA A 75 2.93 6.13 5.35
C ALA A 75 2.33 7.51 5.03
N ALA A 76 2.93 8.24 4.09
CA ALA A 76 2.39 9.51 3.60
C ALA A 76 1.02 9.32 2.94
N ILE A 77 0.79 8.26 2.16
CA ILE A 77 -0.53 7.93 1.59
C ILE A 77 -1.55 7.63 2.71
N SER A 78 -1.17 6.89 3.74
CA SER A 78 -2.05 6.60 4.88
C SER A 78 -2.49 7.88 5.60
N ASN A 79 -1.55 8.76 5.89
CA ASN A 79 -1.83 10.06 6.52
C ASN A 79 -2.68 10.95 5.60
N PHE A 80 -2.32 11.05 4.31
CA PHE A 80 -3.09 11.79 3.31
C PHE A 80 -4.53 11.28 3.17
N THR A 81 -4.75 9.97 3.27
CA THR A 81 -6.10 9.38 3.25
C THR A 81 -6.96 9.93 4.39
N ALA A 82 -6.43 9.95 5.61
CA ALA A 82 -7.12 10.48 6.78
C ALA A 82 -7.41 11.99 6.64
N TRP A 83 -6.42 12.75 6.18
CA TRP A 83 -6.59 14.18 5.93
C TRP A 83 -7.65 14.45 4.85
N LEU A 84 -7.55 13.75 3.71
CA LEU A 84 -8.47 13.94 2.59
C LEU A 84 -9.90 13.53 2.96
N ALA A 85 -10.08 12.47 3.76
CA ALA A 85 -11.36 12.03 4.27
C ALA A 85 -12.07 13.13 5.05
N THR A 86 -11.35 13.79 5.94
CA THR A 86 -11.90 14.91 6.74
C THR A 86 -12.23 16.09 5.85
N HIS A 87 -11.33 16.44 4.94
CA HIS A 87 -11.49 17.61 4.06
C HIS A 87 -12.64 17.44 3.07
N MET A 88 -12.89 16.22 2.60
CA MET A 88 -13.90 15.94 1.56
C MET A 88 -15.27 15.54 2.13
N SER A 89 -15.40 15.36 3.45
CA SER A 89 -16.67 14.96 4.08
C SER A 89 -17.80 15.95 3.80
N GLU A 90 -17.49 17.25 3.82
CA GLU A 90 -18.50 18.32 3.61
C GLU A 90 -19.09 18.32 2.19
N VAL A 91 -18.40 17.69 1.23
CA VAL A 91 -18.86 17.58 -0.15
C VAL A 91 -19.32 16.17 -0.52
N GLY A 92 -19.61 15.33 0.51
CA GLY A 92 -20.21 14.01 0.32
C GLY A 92 -19.24 12.96 -0.24
N ILE A 93 -17.93 13.10 -0.04
CA ILE A 93 -16.95 12.12 -0.50
C ILE A 93 -16.33 11.39 0.69
N ARG A 94 -16.38 10.07 0.66
CA ARG A 94 -15.65 9.20 1.60
C ARG A 94 -14.27 8.83 1.02
N VAL A 95 -13.27 8.79 1.87
CA VAL A 95 -11.91 8.44 1.47
C VAL A 95 -11.34 7.42 2.45
N ASN A 96 -11.00 6.24 1.96
CA ASN A 96 -10.40 5.18 2.75
C ASN A 96 -9.18 4.60 2.01
N ALA A 97 -8.44 3.72 2.63
CA ALA A 97 -7.34 3.03 1.98
C ALA A 97 -7.32 1.53 2.31
N ILE A 98 -6.80 0.75 1.38
CA ILE A 98 -6.41 -0.62 1.60
C ILE A 98 -4.88 -0.65 1.73
N ALA A 99 -4.36 -1.43 2.67
CA ALA A 99 -2.94 -1.64 2.89
C ALA A 99 -2.58 -3.12 2.65
N PRO A 100 -2.29 -3.50 1.39
CA PRO A 100 -1.93 -4.87 1.05
C PRO A 100 -0.62 -5.29 1.73
N GLY A 101 -0.55 -6.57 2.14
CA GLY A 101 0.67 -7.24 2.56
C GLY A 101 1.49 -7.75 1.38
N PHE A 102 1.99 -8.97 1.48
CA PHE A 102 2.73 -9.62 0.41
C PHE A 102 1.81 -10.44 -0.50
N PHE A 103 1.65 -9.96 -1.71
CA PHE A 103 0.90 -10.62 -2.79
C PHE A 103 1.89 -11.11 -3.85
N LEU A 104 1.75 -12.35 -4.30
CA LEU A 104 2.61 -12.88 -5.35
C LEU A 104 2.17 -12.31 -6.71
N THR A 105 3.02 -11.50 -7.30
CA THR A 105 2.78 -10.83 -8.59
C THR A 105 3.91 -11.13 -9.58
N ASN A 106 3.71 -10.83 -10.85
CA ASN A 106 4.78 -10.98 -11.84
C ASN A 106 6.01 -10.12 -11.53
N GLN A 107 5.84 -8.98 -10.82
CA GLN A 107 6.93 -8.10 -10.43
C GLN A 107 7.85 -8.69 -9.36
N ASN A 108 7.30 -9.47 -8.43
CA ASN A 108 8.06 -9.95 -7.27
C ASN A 108 8.26 -11.47 -7.26
N ARG A 109 7.70 -12.18 -8.23
CA ARG A 109 7.79 -13.65 -8.31
C ARG A 109 9.24 -14.14 -8.22
N THR A 110 10.13 -13.60 -9.03
CA THR A 110 11.56 -13.97 -9.03
C THR A 110 12.32 -13.59 -7.77
N LEU A 111 11.77 -12.68 -6.94
CA LEU A 111 12.34 -12.33 -5.64
C LEU A 111 11.86 -13.27 -4.53
N LEU A 112 10.72 -13.91 -4.72
CA LEU A 112 10.03 -14.70 -3.69
C LEU A 112 10.03 -16.19 -3.99
N THR A 113 10.11 -16.57 -5.28
CA THR A 113 10.08 -17.97 -5.72
C THR A 113 11.21 -18.26 -6.69
N ASN A 114 11.75 -19.47 -6.60
CA ASN A 114 12.71 -20.04 -7.55
C ASN A 114 11.99 -20.52 -8.82
N PRO A 115 12.71 -20.83 -9.92
CA PRO A 115 12.12 -21.38 -11.15
C PRO A 115 11.35 -22.69 -10.96
N ASP A 116 11.72 -23.50 -9.98
CA ASP A 116 11.06 -24.75 -9.61
C ASP A 116 9.80 -24.57 -8.74
N GLY A 117 9.44 -23.31 -8.43
CA GLY A 117 8.28 -22.96 -7.59
C GLY A 117 8.57 -22.98 -6.09
N SER A 118 9.73 -23.44 -5.64
CA SER A 118 10.14 -23.35 -4.23
C SER A 118 10.36 -21.89 -3.80
N LEU A 119 10.30 -21.64 -2.49
CA LEU A 119 10.50 -20.29 -1.97
C LEU A 119 11.99 -19.93 -1.91
N THR A 120 12.30 -18.69 -2.25
CA THR A 120 13.61 -18.11 -1.94
C THR A 120 13.78 -17.93 -0.42
N PRO A 121 15.00 -17.72 0.10
CA PRO A 121 15.19 -17.37 1.51
C PRO A 121 14.35 -16.15 1.94
N ARG A 122 14.20 -15.17 1.05
CA ARG A 122 13.33 -14.01 1.28
C ARG A 122 11.85 -14.41 1.36
N GLY A 123 11.39 -15.25 0.46
CA GLY A 123 10.00 -15.77 0.48
C GLY A 123 9.70 -16.52 1.77
N ASN A 124 10.62 -17.39 2.20
CA ASN A 124 10.49 -18.11 3.49
C ASN A 124 10.43 -17.14 4.68
N THR A 125 11.30 -16.13 4.73
CA THR A 125 11.31 -15.13 5.80
C THR A 125 9.97 -14.38 5.84
N ILE A 126 9.43 -13.98 4.70
CA ILE A 126 8.14 -13.29 4.64
C ILE A 126 7.01 -14.18 5.16
N LEU A 127 6.94 -15.42 4.72
CA LEU A 127 5.88 -16.33 5.17
C LEU A 127 5.99 -16.70 6.64
N SER A 128 7.21 -16.83 7.18
CA SER A 128 7.39 -17.07 8.63
C SER A 128 6.90 -15.90 9.49
N HIS A 129 6.79 -14.69 8.91
CA HIS A 129 6.24 -13.51 9.58
C HIS A 129 4.78 -13.21 9.16
N THR A 130 4.19 -14.07 8.33
CA THR A 130 2.78 -13.96 7.93
C THR A 130 1.98 -15.06 8.61
N PRO A 131 1.19 -14.77 9.66
CA PRO A 131 0.47 -15.80 10.43
C PRO A 131 -0.43 -16.73 9.59
N MET A 132 -1.02 -16.21 8.49
CA MET A 132 -1.81 -17.03 7.57
C MET A 132 -0.97 -17.97 6.69
N GLY A 133 0.38 -17.92 6.74
CA GLY A 133 1.28 -18.88 6.12
C GLY A 133 1.28 -18.90 4.59
N ARG A 134 0.71 -17.91 3.93
CA ARG A 134 0.66 -17.81 2.46
C ARG A 134 0.79 -16.37 1.97
N PHE A 135 1.15 -16.20 0.74
CA PHE A 135 1.00 -14.93 0.02
C PHE A 135 -0.48 -14.67 -0.27
N GLY A 136 -0.85 -13.39 -0.34
CA GLY A 136 -2.15 -12.97 -0.81
C GLY A 136 -2.29 -13.17 -2.33
N THR A 137 -3.55 -13.33 -2.76
CA THR A 137 -3.97 -13.29 -4.18
C THR A 137 -4.83 -12.06 -4.43
N PRO A 138 -4.99 -11.59 -5.68
CA PRO A 138 -5.84 -10.43 -5.96
C PRO A 138 -7.25 -10.54 -5.38
N GLU A 139 -7.80 -11.75 -5.31
CA GLU A 139 -9.13 -12.06 -4.78
C GLU A 139 -9.25 -11.74 -3.29
N ASP A 140 -8.16 -11.85 -2.54
CA ASP A 140 -8.13 -11.51 -1.10
C ASP A 140 -8.44 -10.01 -0.85
N LEU A 141 -8.28 -9.15 -1.86
CA LEU A 141 -8.60 -7.72 -1.76
C LEU A 141 -10.08 -7.42 -2.03
N PHE A 142 -10.79 -8.29 -2.75
CA PHE A 142 -12.13 -7.99 -3.27
C PHE A 142 -13.14 -7.71 -2.17
N GLY A 143 -13.15 -8.53 -1.13
CA GLY A 143 -14.10 -8.35 -0.01
C GLY A 143 -13.96 -6.99 0.67
N THR A 144 -12.73 -6.58 0.96
CA THR A 144 -12.45 -5.27 1.56
C THR A 144 -12.78 -4.13 0.59
N LEU A 145 -12.43 -4.27 -0.70
CA LEU A 145 -12.73 -3.26 -1.71
C LEU A 145 -14.24 -3.08 -1.87
N LEU A 146 -14.99 -4.17 -2.06
CA LEU A 146 -16.44 -4.13 -2.22
C LEU A 146 -17.13 -3.52 -0.99
N TRP A 147 -16.70 -3.91 0.22
CA TRP A 147 -17.22 -3.32 1.44
C TRP A 147 -17.00 -1.81 1.50
N LEU A 148 -15.78 -1.33 1.17
CA LEU A 148 -15.44 0.09 1.27
C LEU A 148 -16.14 0.96 0.20
N VAL A 149 -16.49 0.39 -0.96
CA VAL A 149 -17.20 1.15 -2.02
C VAL A 149 -18.71 1.13 -1.87
N ASP A 150 -19.25 0.21 -1.08
CA ASP A 150 -20.67 0.07 -0.83
C ASP A 150 -21.11 1.08 0.26
N ASP A 151 -21.90 2.06 -0.12
CA ASP A 151 -22.39 3.10 0.78
C ASP A 151 -23.39 2.58 1.83
N GLU A 152 -24.13 1.50 1.54
CA GLU A 152 -25.05 0.91 2.52
C GLU A 152 -24.26 0.15 3.59
N ALA A 153 -23.18 -0.54 3.20
CA ALA A 153 -22.37 -1.34 4.11
C ALA A 153 -21.32 -0.52 4.88
N SER A 154 -20.83 0.58 4.31
CA SER A 154 -19.72 1.36 4.85
C SER A 154 -19.91 2.88 4.81
N GLY A 155 -21.14 3.37 4.68
CA GLY A 155 -21.45 4.80 4.56
C GLY A 155 -20.96 5.67 5.71
N PHE A 156 -20.73 5.09 6.90
CA PHE A 156 -20.15 5.80 8.06
C PHE A 156 -18.67 5.47 8.30
N VAL A 157 -18.02 4.78 7.33
CA VAL A 157 -16.60 4.45 7.39
C VAL A 157 -15.82 5.45 6.53
N ASN A 158 -14.99 6.28 7.17
CA ASN A 158 -14.23 7.33 6.50
C ASN A 158 -12.88 7.55 7.18
N GLY A 159 -11.82 7.70 6.40
CA GLY A 159 -10.47 8.02 6.89
C GLY A 159 -9.66 6.82 7.40
N ILE A 160 -10.15 5.58 7.22
CA ILE A 160 -9.44 4.39 7.71
C ILE A 160 -8.47 3.82 6.68
N VAL A 161 -7.49 3.06 7.18
CA VAL A 161 -6.56 2.26 6.39
C VAL A 161 -6.70 0.81 6.83
N VAL A 162 -7.18 -0.06 5.95
CA VAL A 162 -7.46 -1.47 6.26
C VAL A 162 -6.30 -2.35 5.79
N PRO A 163 -5.54 -2.99 6.70
CA PRO A 163 -4.56 -3.99 6.33
C PRO A 163 -5.25 -5.24 5.76
N VAL A 164 -4.76 -5.71 4.61
CA VAL A 164 -5.11 -7.01 4.01
C VAL A 164 -3.79 -7.74 3.76
N ASP A 165 -3.25 -8.36 4.79
CA ASP A 165 -1.85 -8.76 4.85
C ASP A 165 -1.59 -10.13 5.50
N GLY A 166 -2.64 -10.91 5.75
CA GLY A 166 -2.50 -12.22 6.40
C GLY A 166 -2.00 -12.17 7.84
N GLY A 167 -2.13 -11.00 8.50
CA GLY A 167 -1.69 -10.76 9.87
C GLY A 167 -0.25 -10.28 10.00
N PHE A 168 0.44 -9.99 8.89
CA PHE A 168 1.85 -9.58 8.90
C PHE A 168 2.10 -8.35 9.79
N ALA A 169 1.29 -7.31 9.65
CA ALA A 169 1.45 -6.07 10.42
C ALA A 169 1.10 -6.24 11.92
N ALA A 170 0.26 -7.23 12.25
CA ALA A 170 -0.15 -7.51 13.63
C ALA A 170 0.84 -8.41 14.37
N PHE A 171 1.65 -9.21 13.65
CA PHE A 171 2.54 -10.20 14.24
C PHE A 171 3.73 -9.55 14.95
N SER A 172 3.94 -9.90 16.21
CA SER A 172 5.04 -9.40 17.05
C SER A 172 6.35 -10.18 16.91
N GLY A 173 6.31 -11.35 16.27
CA GLY A 173 7.47 -12.24 16.13
C GLY A 173 7.60 -13.31 17.23
N VAL A 174 6.65 -13.38 18.17
CA VAL A 174 6.59 -14.36 19.25
C VAL A 174 5.23 -15.01 19.34
#